data_139656ac98a7741e5788f86f26ecfac5
#
_entry.id   139656ac98a7741e5788f86f26ecfac5
#
_cell.length_a   1.000
_cell.length_b   1.000
_cell.length_c   1.000
_cell.angle_alpha   90.00
_cell.angle_beta   90.00
_cell.angle_gamma   90.00
#
_symmetry.space_group_name_H-M   'P 1'
#
loop_
_entity.id
_entity.type
_entity.pdbx_description
1 polymer ?
#
loop_
_entity_poly.entity_id
_entity_poly.type
_entity_poly.pdbx_seq_one_letter_code
_entity_poly.pdbx_strand_id
1 'polypeptide(L)' 'MAQAFVIAATTDAETAEDPPRGLWAVLADTPHLAVEAARASGCKVDRIVGTLSEETVERLEIQPGQPRRL' A
#
# COMPACT_ATOMS: atom_id res chain seq x y z
N MET A 1 13.01 -3.31 11.34
CA MET A 1 11.84 -2.56 11.79
C MET A 1 10.90 -2.32 10.62
N ALA A 2 9.62 -2.49 10.83
CA ALA A 2 8.63 -2.30 9.79
C ALA A 2 8.47 -0.83 9.43
N GLN A 3 8.30 -0.55 8.15
CA GLN A 3 8.08 0.77 7.60
C GLN A 3 6.85 0.76 6.71
N ALA A 4 6.11 1.85 6.68
CA ALA A 4 4.98 1.95 5.77
C ALA A 4 5.45 2.51 4.43
N PHE A 5 5.37 1.69 3.40
CA PHE A 5 5.72 2.10 2.05
C PHE A 5 4.48 2.57 1.32
N VAL A 6 4.60 3.70 0.64
CA VAL A 6 3.52 4.23 -0.20
C VAL A 6 3.72 3.69 -1.60
N ILE A 7 2.75 2.94 -2.07
CA ILE A 7 2.83 2.23 -3.34
C ILE A 7 1.76 2.80 -4.28
N ALA A 8 2.19 3.16 -5.49
CA ALA A 8 1.27 3.48 -6.57
C ALA A 8 0.89 2.15 -7.23
N ALA A 9 -0.38 1.83 -7.22
CA ALA A 9 -0.86 0.56 -7.75
C ALA A 9 -2.19 0.72 -8.46
N THR A 10 -2.50 -0.26 -9.31
CA THR A 10 -3.77 -0.34 -10.01
C THR A 10 -4.52 -1.56 -9.50
N THR A 11 -5.79 -1.40 -9.20
CA THR A 11 -6.66 -2.51 -8.82
C THR A 11 -7.65 -2.80 -9.93
N ASP A 12 -8.12 -4.04 -9.99
CA ASP A 12 -9.19 -4.43 -10.93
C ASP A 12 -10.56 -4.03 -10.35
N ALA A 13 -10.71 -2.74 -10.02
CA ALA A 13 -11.98 -2.23 -9.52
C ALA A 13 -12.96 -2.13 -10.69
N GLU A 14 -13.94 -3.01 -10.71
CA GLU A 14 -14.98 -3.00 -11.73
C GLU A 14 -16.04 -1.93 -11.50
N THR A 15 -15.99 -1.29 -10.34
CA THR A 15 -16.97 -0.27 -10.00
C THR A 15 -16.45 1.11 -10.37
N ALA A 16 -17.29 1.89 -11.07
CA ALA A 16 -16.93 3.22 -11.53
C ALA A 16 -16.75 4.25 -10.40
N GLU A 17 -17.05 3.89 -9.17
CA GLU A 17 -16.95 4.79 -8.04
C GLU A 17 -15.52 4.97 -7.53
N ASP A 18 -14.67 3.94 -7.68
CA ASP A 18 -13.28 4.01 -7.25
C ASP A 18 -12.36 4.03 -8.47
N PRO A 19 -11.43 4.99 -8.53
CA PRO A 19 -10.46 4.99 -9.62
C PRO A 19 -9.60 3.71 -9.55
N PRO A 20 -9.30 3.08 -10.70
CA PRO A 20 -8.48 1.87 -10.71
C PRO A 20 -7.05 2.12 -10.23
N ARG A 21 -6.60 3.36 -10.33
CA ARG A 21 -5.28 3.78 -9.83
C ARG A 21 -5.42 4.50 -8.51
N GLY A 22 -4.47 4.24 -7.62
CA GLY A 22 -4.44 4.92 -6.34
C GLY A 22 -3.15 4.67 -5.60
N LEU A 23 -3.07 5.23 -4.41
CA LEU A 23 -1.95 5.04 -3.51
C LEU A 23 -2.39 4.15 -2.36
N TRP A 24 -1.52 3.21 -2.00
CA TRP A 24 -1.73 2.35 -0.85
C TRP A 24 -0.52 2.41 0.07
N ALA A 25 -0.77 2.32 1.36
CA ALA A 25 0.29 2.19 2.34
C ALA A 25 0.37 0.74 2.79
N VAL A 26 1.57 0.18 2.77
CA VAL A 26 1.81 -1.20 3.22
C VAL A 26 2.94 -1.19 4.24
N LEU A 27 2.66 -1.72 5.42
CA LEU A 27 3.65 -1.84 6.47
C LEU A 27 4.45 -3.13 6.28
N ALA A 28 5.76 -3.00 6.05
CA ALA A 28 6.64 -4.14 5.81
C ALA A 28 8.07 -3.79 6.19
N ASP A 29 8.92 -4.82 6.35
CA ASP A 29 10.32 -4.62 6.73
C ASP A 29 11.18 -4.14 5.55
N THR A 30 10.82 -4.50 4.34
CA THR A 30 11.54 -4.12 3.13
C THR A 30 10.58 -3.69 2.03
N PRO A 31 11.03 -2.88 1.05
CA PRO A 31 10.20 -2.52 -0.09
C PRO A 31 9.69 -3.74 -0.86
N HIS A 32 10.52 -4.76 -0.97
CA HIS A 32 10.18 -6.00 -1.67
C HIS A 32 8.99 -6.70 -1.01
N LEU A 33 9.01 -6.78 0.32
CA LEU A 33 7.90 -7.39 1.06
C LEU A 33 6.62 -6.58 0.94
N ALA A 34 6.73 -5.25 0.89
CA ALA A 34 5.58 -4.38 0.68
C ALA A 34 4.94 -4.64 -0.69
N VAL A 35 5.76 -4.78 -1.73
CA VAL A 35 5.28 -5.09 -3.08
C VAL A 35 4.60 -6.45 -3.10
N GLU A 36 5.18 -7.46 -2.47
CA GLU A 36 4.60 -8.79 -2.41
C GLU A 36 3.25 -8.80 -1.68
N ALA A 37 3.14 -8.06 -0.58
CA ALA A 37 1.89 -7.96 0.16
C ALA A 37 0.80 -7.29 -0.67
N ALA A 38 1.16 -6.24 -1.41
CA ALA A 38 0.21 -5.56 -2.29
C ALA A 38 -0.27 -6.49 -3.40
N ARG A 39 0.63 -7.24 -4.01
CA ARG A 39 0.28 -8.20 -5.06
C ARG A 39 -0.61 -9.30 -4.53
N ALA A 40 -0.33 -9.80 -3.33
CA ALA A 40 -1.14 -10.84 -2.71
C ALA A 40 -2.57 -10.35 -2.44
N SER A 41 -2.76 -9.04 -2.30
CA SER A 41 -4.08 -8.44 -2.11
C SER A 41 -4.78 -8.09 -3.43
N GLY A 42 -4.17 -8.42 -4.57
CA GLY A 42 -4.77 -8.19 -5.89
C GLY A 42 -4.37 -6.88 -6.55
N CYS A 43 -3.43 -6.15 -5.97
CA CYS A 43 -2.95 -4.90 -6.56
C CYS A 43 -1.86 -5.14 -7.59
N LYS A 44 -1.90 -4.40 -8.69
CA LYS A 44 -0.79 -4.37 -9.66
C LYS A 44 0.11 -3.20 -9.28
N VAL A 45 1.25 -3.51 -8.71
CA VAL A 45 2.18 -2.49 -8.24
C VAL A 45 2.91 -1.84 -9.40
N ASP A 46 2.78 -0.53 -9.53
CA ASP A 46 3.50 0.23 -10.56
C ASP A 46 4.86 0.66 -10.04
N ARG A 47 4.89 1.28 -8.85
CA ARG A 47 6.14 1.73 -8.25
C ARG A 47 5.93 2.07 -6.78
N ILE A 48 7.04 2.20 -6.05
CA ILE A 48 7.03 2.73 -4.69
C ILE A 48 7.28 4.22 -4.79
N VAL A 49 6.36 5.01 -4.21
CA VAL A 49 6.41 6.48 -4.27
C VAL A 49 7.23 7.04 -3.11
N GLY A 50 7.15 6.42 -1.94
CA GLY A 50 7.85 6.89 -0.76
C GLY A 50 7.47 6.09 0.48
N THR A 51 7.67 6.71 1.64
CA THR A 51 7.35 6.09 2.93
C THR A 51 6.55 7.04 3.79
N LEU A 52 5.86 6.50 4.79
CA LEU A 52 5.14 7.29 5.78
C LEU A 52 5.90 7.29 7.10
N SER A 53 5.72 8.34 7.89
CA SER A 53 6.29 8.42 9.23
C SER A 53 5.55 7.47 10.17
N GLU A 54 6.21 7.09 11.27
CA GLU A 54 5.58 6.24 12.28
C GLU A 54 4.32 6.88 12.85
N GLU A 55 4.34 8.19 13.04
CA GLU A 55 3.18 8.93 13.53
C GLU A 55 1.98 8.80 12.59
N THR A 56 2.22 8.89 11.28
CA THR A 56 1.17 8.72 10.29
C THR A 56 0.65 7.29 10.29
N VAL A 57 1.53 6.31 10.43
CA VAL A 57 1.16 4.90 10.51
C VAL A 57 0.22 4.65 11.68
N GLU A 58 0.53 5.20 12.85
CA GLU A 58 -0.30 5.06 14.03
C GLU A 58 -1.67 5.73 13.84
N ARG A 59 -1.68 6.92 13.24
CA ARG A 59 -2.91 7.66 12.99
C ARG A 59 -3.85 6.92 12.04
N LEU A 60 -3.30 6.28 11.01
CA LEU A 60 -4.07 5.54 10.02
C LEU A 60 -4.35 4.10 10.42
N GLU A 61 -3.77 3.64 11.54
CA GLU A 61 -3.93 2.28 12.05
C GLU A 61 -3.58 1.21 10.99
N ILE A 62 -2.46 1.42 10.31
CA ILE A 62 -2.01 0.51 9.26
C ILE A 62 -1.52 -0.81 9.86
N GLN A 63 -2.04 -1.91 9.36
CA GLN A 63 -1.67 -3.25 9.82
C GLN A 63 -0.58 -3.85 8.95
N PRO A 64 0.37 -4.62 9.53
CA PRO A 64 1.41 -5.29 8.74
C PRO A 64 0.82 -6.21 7.70
N GLY A 65 1.33 -6.12 6.48
CA GLY A 65 0.92 -6.98 5.38
C GLY A 65 -0.45 -6.71 4.79
N GLN A 66 -1.15 -5.67 5.26
CA GLN A 66 -2.45 -5.30 4.73
C GLN A 66 -2.39 -3.92 4.08
N PRO A 67 -2.49 -3.86 2.74
CA PRO A 67 -2.50 -2.57 2.05
C PRO A 67 -3.70 -1.72 2.46
N ARG A 68 -3.43 -0.46 2.77
CA ARG A 68 -4.47 0.50 3.11
C ARG A 68 -4.50 1.60 2.07
N ARG A 69 -5.65 1.83 1.51
CA ARG A 69 -5.83 2.89 0.53
C ARG A 69 -5.73 4.27 1.18
N LEU A 70 -4.98 5.12 0.54
CA LEU A 70 -4.79 6.51 0.99
C LEU A 70 -5.76 7.48 0.29
#